data_f5a3a36bf67a9074ee6727a2ebaf41bd
#
_entry.id   f5a3a36bf67a9074ee6727a2ebaf41bd
#
_cell.length_a   1.000
_cell.length_b   1.000
_cell.length_c   1.000
_cell.angle_alpha   90.00
_cell.angle_beta   90.00
_cell.angle_gamma   90.00
#
_symmetry.space_group_name_H-M   'P 1'
#
loop_
_entity.id
_entity.type
_entity.pdbx_description
1 polymer ?
#
loop_
_entity_poly.entity_id
_entity_poly.type
_entity_poly.pdbx_seq_one_letter_code
_entity_poly.pdbx_strand_id
1 'polypeptide(L)'
;MTTRVIFAVLLFAVTQLTLADEPMLGPAIEGYGPTYPIDDRDVPLEEGVVYRAVFDAASYSDDLGALNSRLVSVARFLNMHVRNDTPVENMDLAVVLHGAAVKNVLSHEAYRSRYDRDNPNLELVTRLHAAGIRFYVCGQSMTFGGVEKSELASPAEVALSAMTMLTMLQNDGYALLP
;
A
#
# COMPACT_ATOMS: atom_id res chain seq x y z
N MET A 1 -76.76 -20.13 8.40
CA MET A 1 -75.47 -20.15 9.11
C MET A 1 -74.36 -20.09 8.08
N THR A 2 -73.74 -18.89 7.91
CA THR A 2 -72.68 -18.65 6.88
C THR A 2 -71.35 -18.54 7.59
N THR A 3 -70.53 -19.56 7.45
CA THR A 3 -69.20 -19.65 8.06
C THR A 3 -68.22 -18.80 7.24
N ARG A 4 -67.72 -17.70 7.82
CA ARG A 4 -66.63 -16.87 7.21
C ARG A 4 -65.29 -17.50 7.56
N VAL A 5 -64.56 -17.98 6.55
CA VAL A 5 -63.18 -18.42 6.65
C VAL A 5 -62.29 -17.17 6.51
N ILE A 6 -61.53 -16.82 7.56
CA ILE A 6 -60.55 -15.74 7.54
C ILE A 6 -59.20 -16.37 7.11
N PHE A 7 -58.73 -15.98 5.93
CA PHE A 7 -57.36 -16.31 5.48
C PHE A 7 -56.38 -15.30 6.10
N ALA A 8 -55.57 -15.76 7.04
CA ALA A 8 -54.45 -14.96 7.55
C ALA A 8 -53.24 -15.09 6.58
N VAL A 9 -52.93 -13.99 5.90
CA VAL A 9 -51.71 -13.91 5.07
C VAL A 9 -50.53 -13.57 5.99
N LEU A 10 -49.66 -14.57 6.26
CA LEU A 10 -48.38 -14.32 6.92
C LEU A 10 -47.44 -13.66 5.92
N LEU A 11 -47.13 -12.39 6.13
CA LEU A 11 -46.06 -11.68 5.43
C LEU A 11 -44.71 -12.13 6.04
N PHE A 12 -43.95 -12.96 5.34
CA PHE A 12 -42.56 -13.23 5.66
C PHE A 12 -41.70 -12.02 5.22
N ALA A 13 -41.26 -11.21 6.17
CA ALA A 13 -40.25 -10.19 5.93
C ALA A 13 -38.91 -10.90 5.76
N VAL A 14 -38.46 -11.04 4.53
CA VAL A 14 -37.08 -11.47 4.23
C VAL A 14 -36.16 -10.30 4.54
N THR A 15 -35.54 -10.32 5.72
CA THR A 15 -34.42 -9.43 6.02
C THR A 15 -33.24 -9.84 5.12
N GLN A 16 -32.97 -9.05 4.09
CA GLN A 16 -31.74 -9.17 3.33
C GLN A 16 -30.60 -8.74 4.28
N LEU A 17 -29.80 -9.72 4.75
CA LEU A 17 -28.48 -9.45 5.30
C LEU A 17 -27.64 -8.91 4.13
N THR A 18 -27.37 -7.62 4.11
CA THR A 18 -26.29 -7.07 3.29
C THR A 18 -24.99 -7.61 3.88
N LEU A 19 -24.41 -8.62 3.22
CA LEU A 19 -23.03 -9.01 3.47
C LEU A 19 -22.18 -7.78 3.13
N ALA A 20 -21.41 -7.29 4.08
CA ALA A 20 -20.38 -6.29 3.79
C ALA A 20 -19.44 -6.89 2.73
N ASP A 21 -19.15 -6.14 1.67
CA ASP A 21 -18.22 -6.59 0.65
C ASP A 21 -16.88 -6.95 1.28
N GLU A 22 -16.36 -8.14 0.97
CA GLU A 22 -15.03 -8.54 1.43
C GLU A 22 -13.98 -7.76 0.64
N PRO A 23 -12.88 -7.32 1.31
CA PRO A 23 -11.81 -6.61 0.62
C PRO A 23 -11.13 -7.53 -0.40
N MET A 24 -10.92 -7.03 -1.60
CA MET A 24 -10.25 -7.74 -2.69
C MET A 24 -8.76 -7.41 -2.71
N LEU A 25 -7.89 -8.42 -2.76
CA LEU A 25 -6.45 -8.27 -2.95
C LEU A 25 -6.11 -8.20 -4.45
N GLY A 26 -5.02 -7.50 -4.80
CA GLY A 26 -4.65 -7.33 -6.21
C GLY A 26 -5.58 -6.34 -6.95
N PRO A 27 -5.52 -6.25 -8.30
CA PRO A 27 -4.86 -7.19 -9.21
C PRO A 27 -3.37 -6.93 -9.50
N ALA A 28 -2.87 -5.69 -9.33
CA ALA A 28 -1.50 -5.35 -9.69
C ALA A 28 -0.46 -5.95 -8.72
N ILE A 29 -0.78 -5.94 -7.42
CA ILE A 29 0.06 -6.55 -6.37
C ILE A 29 -0.76 -7.65 -5.70
N GLU A 30 -0.67 -8.85 -6.23
CA GLU A 30 -1.38 -10.02 -5.71
C GLU A 30 -1.03 -10.31 -4.24
N GLY A 31 -2.04 -10.65 -3.45
CA GLY A 31 -1.88 -10.98 -2.03
C GLY A 31 -1.72 -9.77 -1.10
N TYR A 32 -1.66 -8.55 -1.62
CA TYR A 32 -1.45 -7.32 -0.86
C TYR A 32 -2.44 -6.23 -1.22
N GLY A 33 -2.48 -5.16 -0.40
CA GLY A 33 -3.19 -3.93 -0.68
C GLY A 33 -4.70 -4.12 -0.87
N PRO A 34 -5.44 -4.54 0.19
CA PRO A 34 -6.87 -4.79 0.10
C PRO A 34 -7.65 -3.53 -0.30
N THR A 35 -8.61 -3.70 -1.23
CA THR A 35 -9.47 -2.64 -1.74
C THR A 35 -10.93 -3.07 -1.70
N TYR A 36 -11.83 -2.10 -1.65
CA TYR A 36 -13.28 -2.31 -1.82
C TYR A 36 -13.73 -1.71 -3.15
N PRO A 37 -14.74 -2.28 -3.84
CA PRO A 37 -15.37 -1.64 -4.97
C PRO A 37 -16.12 -0.39 -4.49
N ILE A 38 -16.04 0.71 -5.26
CA ILE A 38 -16.81 1.94 -5.00
C ILE A 38 -17.55 2.27 -6.29
N ASP A 39 -18.67 1.57 -6.51
CA ASP A 39 -19.44 1.69 -7.74
C ASP A 39 -20.23 3.02 -7.79
N ASP A 40 -20.72 3.52 -6.65
CA ASP A 40 -21.51 4.75 -6.52
C ASP A 40 -20.66 6.00 -6.21
N ARG A 41 -19.45 6.10 -6.79
CA ARG A 41 -18.62 7.29 -6.59
C ARG A 41 -19.12 8.49 -7.42
N ASP A 42 -19.22 9.66 -6.80
CA ASP A 42 -19.59 10.91 -7.46
C ASP A 42 -18.43 11.51 -8.29
N VAL A 43 -17.19 11.19 -7.95
CA VAL A 43 -15.98 11.69 -8.63
C VAL A 43 -15.41 10.61 -9.53
N PRO A 44 -15.53 10.76 -10.87
CA PRO A 44 -14.94 9.81 -11.79
C PRO A 44 -13.41 9.91 -11.81
N LEU A 45 -12.74 8.83 -12.21
CA LEU A 45 -11.33 8.92 -12.59
C LEU A 45 -11.24 9.53 -13.99
N GLU A 46 -10.29 10.43 -14.17
CA GLU A 46 -10.03 11.05 -15.48
C GLU A 46 -9.14 10.13 -16.32
N GLU A 47 -9.52 9.93 -17.59
CA GLU A 47 -8.73 9.13 -18.52
C GLU A 47 -7.39 9.80 -18.86
N GLY A 48 -6.33 9.00 -18.97
CA GLY A 48 -5.01 9.47 -19.38
C GLY A 48 -4.23 10.27 -18.33
N VAL A 49 -4.79 10.45 -17.14
CA VAL A 49 -4.07 11.08 -16.03
C VAL A 49 -2.93 10.19 -15.56
N VAL A 50 -1.73 10.77 -15.42
CA VAL A 50 -0.61 10.13 -14.75
C VAL A 50 -0.62 10.54 -13.27
N TYR A 51 -0.82 9.56 -12.39
CA TYR A 51 -0.79 9.76 -10.95
C TYR A 51 0.64 9.77 -10.43
N ARG A 52 1.20 10.96 -10.20
CA ARG A 52 2.51 11.14 -9.58
C ARG A 52 2.35 11.32 -8.09
N ALA A 53 2.78 10.31 -7.31
CA ALA A 53 2.67 10.37 -5.86
C ALA A 53 3.91 9.81 -5.17
N VAL A 54 4.29 10.46 -4.05
CA VAL A 54 5.33 9.98 -3.16
C VAL A 54 4.75 9.67 -1.80
N PHE A 55 5.03 8.47 -1.30
CA PHE A 55 4.64 8.02 0.03
C PHE A 55 5.77 8.27 1.02
N ASP A 56 5.46 9.02 2.07
CA ASP A 56 6.38 9.25 3.18
C ASP A 56 6.28 8.09 4.19
N ALA A 57 7.33 7.29 4.32
CA ALA A 57 7.38 6.12 5.17
C ALA A 57 8.38 6.31 6.31
N ALA A 58 7.93 6.92 7.41
CA ALA A 58 8.75 7.19 8.60
C ALA A 58 8.58 6.12 9.68
N SER A 59 7.35 5.65 9.87
CA SER A 59 6.97 4.77 10.97
C SER A 59 7.02 3.29 10.58
N TYR A 60 6.97 2.47 11.61
CA TYR A 60 6.89 1.03 11.47
C TYR A 60 6.17 0.43 12.69
N SER A 61 5.65 -0.78 12.56
CA SER A 61 5.04 -1.53 13.67
C SER A 61 6.09 -2.01 14.67
N ASP A 62 5.77 -2.03 15.96
CA ASP A 62 6.58 -2.68 17.00
C ASP A 62 6.63 -4.22 16.81
N ASP A 63 5.65 -4.79 16.10
CA ASP A 63 5.70 -6.16 15.67
C ASP A 63 6.68 -6.33 14.49
N LEU A 64 7.82 -6.92 14.78
CA LEU A 64 8.88 -7.18 13.79
C LEU A 64 8.46 -8.16 12.67
N GLY A 65 7.37 -8.90 12.85
CA GLY A 65 6.80 -9.80 11.83
C GLY A 65 5.71 -9.14 10.99
N ALA A 66 5.28 -7.92 11.33
CA ALA A 66 4.21 -7.25 10.61
C ALA A 66 4.71 -6.55 9.33
N LEU A 67 3.82 -6.48 8.35
CA LEU A 67 4.03 -5.63 7.19
C LEU A 67 3.93 -4.14 7.58
N ASN A 68 4.75 -3.32 6.95
CA ASN A 68 4.66 -1.88 7.09
C ASN A 68 3.36 -1.38 6.42
N SER A 69 2.52 -0.70 7.19
CA SER A 69 1.21 -0.22 6.73
C SER A 69 1.33 0.76 5.55
N ARG A 70 2.42 1.51 5.46
CA ARG A 70 2.68 2.43 4.34
C ARG A 70 2.94 1.66 3.05
N LEU A 71 3.76 0.61 3.10
CA LEU A 71 3.99 -0.27 1.93
C LEU A 71 2.69 -0.96 1.48
N VAL A 72 1.87 -1.41 2.44
CA VAL A 72 0.53 -1.94 2.13
C VAL A 72 -0.36 -0.86 1.49
N SER A 73 -0.25 0.40 1.93
CA SER A 73 -1.01 1.51 1.33
C SER A 73 -0.57 1.82 -0.10
N VAL A 74 0.73 1.70 -0.42
CA VAL A 74 1.22 1.80 -1.81
C VAL A 74 0.60 0.72 -2.70
N ALA A 75 0.62 -0.54 -2.24
CA ALA A 75 -0.01 -1.64 -2.95
C ALA A 75 -1.53 -1.42 -3.13
N ARG A 76 -2.20 -0.91 -2.09
CA ARG A 76 -3.63 -0.57 -2.14
C ARG A 76 -3.91 0.53 -3.16
N PHE A 77 -3.11 1.59 -3.17
CA PHE A 77 -3.26 2.69 -4.10
C PHE A 77 -3.14 2.21 -5.55
N LEU A 78 -2.11 1.42 -5.85
CA LEU A 78 -1.93 0.83 -7.17
C LEU A 78 -3.08 -0.11 -7.55
N ASN A 79 -3.44 -1.06 -6.68
CA ASN A 79 -4.52 -2.01 -6.93
C ASN A 79 -5.86 -1.32 -7.17
N MET A 80 -6.18 -0.29 -6.39
CA MET A 80 -7.43 0.47 -6.50
C MET A 80 -7.55 1.15 -7.86
N HIS A 81 -6.48 1.75 -8.36
CA HIS A 81 -6.47 2.42 -9.65
C HIS A 81 -6.52 1.42 -10.82
N VAL A 82 -5.69 0.36 -10.78
CA VAL A 82 -5.69 -0.67 -11.81
C VAL A 82 -7.03 -1.41 -11.89
N ARG A 83 -7.69 -1.64 -10.76
CA ARG A 83 -9.05 -2.22 -10.72
C ARG A 83 -10.11 -1.32 -11.36
N ASN A 84 -9.85 -0.03 -11.44
CA ASN A 84 -10.71 0.97 -12.06
C ASN A 84 -10.13 1.46 -13.42
N ASP A 85 -9.51 0.55 -14.16
CA ASP A 85 -9.04 0.72 -15.55
C ASP A 85 -7.94 1.77 -15.74
N THR A 86 -7.25 2.19 -14.66
CA THR A 86 -6.03 3.01 -14.79
C THR A 86 -4.85 2.09 -15.10
N PRO A 87 -4.17 2.23 -16.24
CA PRO A 87 -2.99 1.43 -16.57
C PRO A 87 -1.86 1.60 -15.56
N VAL A 88 -1.09 0.54 -15.29
CA VAL A 88 0.05 0.59 -14.35
C VAL A 88 1.08 1.65 -14.76
N GLU A 89 1.30 1.83 -16.05
CA GLU A 89 2.20 2.85 -16.62
C GLU A 89 1.79 4.30 -16.32
N ASN A 90 0.54 4.52 -15.95
CA ASN A 90 0.03 5.82 -15.50
C ASN A 90 0.20 6.02 -13.98
N MET A 91 0.84 5.07 -13.29
CA MET A 91 1.07 5.13 -11.84
C MET A 91 2.55 5.39 -11.56
N ASP A 92 2.98 6.65 -11.59
CA ASP A 92 4.35 7.09 -11.30
C ASP A 92 4.53 7.31 -9.79
N LEU A 93 4.86 6.21 -9.08
CA LEU A 93 4.86 6.18 -7.62
C LEU A 93 6.29 6.05 -7.05
N ALA A 94 6.50 6.71 -5.92
CA ALA A 94 7.74 6.61 -5.17
C ALA A 94 7.46 6.41 -3.67
N VAL A 95 8.40 5.78 -2.97
CA VAL A 95 8.41 5.63 -1.51
C VAL A 95 9.71 6.18 -0.96
N VAL A 96 9.64 7.04 0.05
CA VAL A 96 10.81 7.55 0.77
C VAL A 96 10.79 6.98 2.18
N LEU A 97 11.73 6.08 2.47
CA LEU A 97 11.84 5.41 3.77
C LEU A 97 12.86 6.14 4.66
N HIS A 98 12.45 6.45 5.88
CA HIS A 98 13.35 7.06 6.86
C HIS A 98 13.00 6.66 8.30
N GLY A 99 13.83 7.10 9.26
CA GLY A 99 13.65 6.73 10.65
C GLY A 99 13.58 5.21 10.83
N ALA A 100 12.62 4.74 11.60
CA ALA A 100 12.43 3.31 11.87
C ALA A 100 12.00 2.49 10.63
N ALA A 101 11.49 3.13 9.58
CA ALA A 101 11.08 2.43 8.36
C ALA A 101 12.24 1.95 7.48
N VAL A 102 13.48 2.42 7.70
CA VAL A 102 14.68 1.96 6.95
C VAL A 102 14.81 0.45 6.98
N LYS A 103 14.47 -0.20 8.08
CA LYS A 103 14.58 -1.66 8.21
C LYS A 103 13.69 -2.45 7.24
N ASN A 104 12.63 -1.84 6.70
CA ASN A 104 11.73 -2.53 5.78
C ASN A 104 12.40 -2.90 4.44
N VAL A 105 13.52 -2.27 4.11
CA VAL A 105 14.30 -2.52 2.88
C VAL A 105 15.65 -3.17 3.16
N LEU A 106 15.90 -3.69 4.35
CA LEU A 106 17.06 -4.52 4.62
C LEU A 106 16.92 -5.87 3.92
N SER A 107 18.04 -6.43 3.49
CA SER A 107 18.11 -7.82 3.04
C SER A 107 17.66 -8.78 4.15
N HIS A 108 17.27 -10.01 3.81
CA HIS A 108 16.97 -11.02 4.82
C HIS A 108 18.13 -11.27 5.77
N GLU A 109 19.37 -11.30 5.25
CA GLU A 109 20.57 -11.50 6.04
C GLU A 109 20.76 -10.37 7.07
N ALA A 110 20.70 -9.11 6.63
CA ALA A 110 20.85 -7.95 7.51
C ALA A 110 19.70 -7.86 8.53
N TYR A 111 18.49 -8.21 8.12
CA TYR A 111 17.34 -8.23 9.02
C TYR A 111 17.47 -9.32 10.07
N ARG A 112 17.89 -10.55 9.69
CA ARG A 112 18.15 -11.66 10.65
C ARG A 112 19.24 -11.32 11.64
N SER A 113 20.32 -10.70 11.17
CA SER A 113 21.43 -10.27 12.04
C SER A 113 20.98 -9.30 13.14
N ARG A 114 19.95 -8.49 12.88
CA ARG A 114 19.46 -7.45 13.82
C ARG A 114 18.27 -7.91 14.65
N TYR A 115 17.41 -8.79 14.10
CA TYR A 115 16.07 -9.08 14.64
C TYR A 115 15.76 -10.57 14.77
N ASP A 116 16.71 -11.45 14.45
CA ASP A 116 16.59 -12.93 14.53
C ASP A 116 15.39 -13.48 13.72
N ARG A 117 15.08 -12.85 12.59
CA ARG A 117 14.04 -13.28 11.64
C ARG A 117 14.23 -12.69 10.27
N ASP A 118 13.54 -13.23 9.26
CA ASP A 118 13.52 -12.68 7.92
C ASP A 118 12.74 -11.36 7.87
N ASN A 119 13.14 -10.48 6.94
CA ASN A 119 12.42 -9.24 6.69
C ASN A 119 11.03 -9.55 6.10
N PRO A 120 9.94 -9.29 6.83
CA PRO A 120 8.58 -9.60 6.36
C PRO A 120 8.15 -8.71 5.18
N ASN A 121 8.81 -7.57 5.00
CA ASN A 121 8.44 -6.59 3.96
C ASN A 121 9.13 -6.82 2.63
N LEU A 122 10.19 -7.63 2.58
CA LEU A 122 11.06 -7.71 1.40
C LEU A 122 10.32 -8.24 0.16
N GLU A 123 9.41 -9.19 0.34
CA GLU A 123 8.60 -9.69 -0.77
C GLU A 123 7.69 -8.59 -1.34
N LEU A 124 7.00 -7.85 -0.47
CA LEU A 124 6.15 -6.73 -0.89
C LEU A 124 6.96 -5.64 -1.60
N VAL A 125 8.11 -5.25 -1.06
CA VAL A 125 9.03 -4.28 -1.70
C VAL A 125 9.45 -4.76 -3.09
N THR A 126 9.80 -6.04 -3.23
CA THR A 126 10.20 -6.63 -4.52
C THR A 126 9.06 -6.59 -5.54
N ARG A 127 7.84 -6.94 -5.14
CA ARG A 127 6.65 -6.90 -6.01
C ARG A 127 6.28 -5.47 -6.41
N LEU A 128 6.33 -4.53 -5.48
CA LEU A 128 6.10 -3.11 -5.77
C LEU A 128 7.14 -2.56 -6.75
N HIS A 129 8.41 -2.89 -6.55
CA HIS A 129 9.46 -2.48 -7.49
C HIS A 129 9.26 -3.07 -8.89
N ALA A 130 8.92 -4.35 -8.98
CA ALA A 130 8.61 -5.00 -10.25
C ALA A 130 7.41 -4.34 -10.98
N ALA A 131 6.50 -3.71 -10.24
CA ALA A 131 5.41 -2.91 -10.78
C ALA A 131 5.80 -1.43 -11.09
N GLY A 132 7.10 -1.09 -11.00
CA GLY A 132 7.62 0.24 -11.36
C GLY A 132 7.75 1.24 -10.21
N ILE A 133 7.44 0.86 -8.97
CA ILE A 133 7.55 1.77 -7.82
C ILE A 133 9.03 1.96 -7.44
N ARG A 134 9.44 3.21 -7.26
CA ARG A 134 10.80 3.58 -6.85
C ARG A 134 10.92 3.68 -5.34
N PHE A 135 12.06 3.22 -4.80
CA PHE A 135 12.33 3.23 -3.37
C PHE A 135 13.57 4.05 -3.06
N TYR A 136 13.40 5.05 -2.20
CA TYR A 136 14.49 5.90 -1.70
C TYR A 136 14.63 5.74 -0.20
N VAL A 137 15.88 5.67 0.26
CA VAL A 137 16.22 5.52 1.68
C VAL A 137 17.01 6.73 2.15
N CYS A 138 16.62 7.27 3.29
CA CYS A 138 17.30 8.39 3.92
C CYS A 138 18.69 8.01 4.43
N GLY A 139 19.77 8.53 3.83
CA GLY A 139 21.13 8.29 4.25
C GLY A 139 21.41 8.76 5.69
N GLN A 140 20.77 9.87 6.14
CA GLN A 140 20.89 10.31 7.54
C GLN A 140 20.30 9.27 8.50
N SER A 141 19.13 8.71 8.19
CA SER A 141 18.52 7.65 9.01
C SER A 141 19.34 6.38 9.01
N MET A 142 19.95 6.03 7.88
CA MET A 142 20.87 4.89 7.82
C MET A 142 22.06 5.09 8.75
N THR A 143 22.71 6.24 8.68
CA THR A 143 23.87 6.58 9.54
C THR A 143 23.50 6.54 11.02
N PHE A 144 22.36 7.16 11.40
CA PHE A 144 21.89 7.12 12.79
C PHE A 144 21.54 5.71 13.27
N GLY A 145 21.01 4.86 12.37
CA GLY A 145 20.65 3.47 12.66
C GLY A 145 21.80 2.47 12.51
N GLY A 146 23.01 2.93 12.15
CA GLY A 146 24.16 2.07 11.90
C GLY A 146 23.87 1.06 10.77
N VAL A 147 23.18 1.49 9.71
CA VAL A 147 22.85 0.67 8.53
C VAL A 147 23.81 1.01 7.40
N GLU A 148 24.51 0.01 6.91
CA GLU A 148 25.40 0.14 5.75
C GLU A 148 24.63 -0.05 4.43
N LYS A 149 25.11 0.57 3.36
CA LYS A 149 24.47 0.43 2.04
C LYS A 149 24.42 -1.02 1.56
N SER A 150 25.41 -1.83 1.91
CA SER A 150 25.49 -3.27 1.60
C SER A 150 24.44 -4.12 2.29
N GLU A 151 23.80 -3.62 3.35
CA GLU A 151 22.71 -4.28 4.08
C GLU A 151 21.36 -4.09 3.40
N LEU A 152 21.24 -3.10 2.51
CA LEU A 152 20.00 -2.85 1.79
C LEU A 152 19.75 -3.93 0.74
N ALA A 153 18.48 -4.32 0.63
CA ALA A 153 18.05 -5.10 -0.51
C ALA A 153 17.99 -4.20 -1.76
N SER A 154 18.36 -4.76 -2.93
CA SER A 154 17.95 -4.14 -4.19
C SER A 154 16.41 -4.16 -4.23
N PRO A 155 15.74 -3.07 -4.52
CA PRO A 155 16.12 -1.93 -5.38
C PRO A 155 16.22 -0.58 -4.65
N ALA A 156 16.53 -0.55 -3.37
CA ALA A 156 16.51 0.69 -2.61
C ALA A 156 17.72 1.60 -2.97
N GLU A 157 17.44 2.86 -3.30
CA GLU A 157 18.45 3.88 -3.59
C GLU A 157 18.64 4.82 -2.40
N VAL A 158 19.90 5.11 -2.07
CA VAL A 158 20.22 5.98 -0.93
C VAL A 158 20.21 7.44 -1.37
N ALA A 159 19.33 8.22 -0.78
CA ALA A 159 19.25 9.68 -0.90
C ALA A 159 20.01 10.38 0.23
N LEU A 160 20.44 11.63 0.03
CA LEU A 160 21.10 12.42 1.07
C LEU A 160 20.25 12.47 2.37
N SER A 161 18.98 12.75 2.23
CA SER A 161 18.00 12.71 3.32
C SER A 161 16.58 12.51 2.76
N ALA A 162 15.65 12.09 3.64
CA ALA A 162 14.23 12.06 3.28
C ALA A 162 13.72 13.45 2.92
N MET A 163 14.07 14.47 3.68
CA MET A 163 13.67 15.85 3.41
C MET A 163 14.10 16.30 2.01
N THR A 164 15.34 16.02 1.62
CA THR A 164 15.85 16.36 0.27
C THR A 164 15.06 15.62 -0.79
N MET A 165 14.87 14.31 -0.64
CA MET A 165 14.21 13.48 -1.66
C MET A 165 12.73 13.84 -1.81
N LEU A 166 12.02 14.04 -0.70
CA LEU A 166 10.62 14.51 -0.71
C LEU A 166 10.48 15.88 -1.36
N THR A 167 11.41 16.81 -1.09
CA THR A 167 11.41 18.13 -1.74
C THR A 167 11.65 18.01 -3.24
N MET A 168 12.62 17.21 -3.68
CA MET A 168 12.91 17.00 -5.10
C MET A 168 11.71 16.41 -5.84
N LEU A 169 11.09 15.36 -5.29
CA LEU A 169 9.93 14.72 -5.91
C LEU A 169 8.73 15.67 -5.97
N GLN A 170 8.45 16.46 -4.92
CA GLN A 170 7.36 17.42 -4.95
C GLN A 170 7.61 18.55 -5.97
N ASN A 171 8.86 19.01 -6.13
CA ASN A 171 9.23 19.97 -7.16
C ASN A 171 9.08 19.39 -8.58
N ASP A 172 9.20 18.07 -8.72
CA ASP A 172 8.95 17.32 -9.97
C ASP A 172 7.47 16.93 -10.15
N GLY A 173 6.58 17.50 -9.35
CA GLY A 173 5.14 17.37 -9.49
C GLY A 173 4.52 16.17 -8.77
N TYR A 174 5.24 15.50 -7.85
CA TYR A 174 4.68 14.42 -7.04
C TYR A 174 3.81 14.96 -5.90
N ALA A 175 2.59 14.45 -5.79
CA ALA A 175 1.77 14.69 -4.61
C ALA A 175 2.31 13.92 -3.41
N LEU A 176 2.51 14.59 -2.27
CA LEU A 176 2.91 13.92 -1.03
C LEU A 176 1.70 13.23 -0.40
N LEU A 177 1.79 11.91 -0.22
CA LEU A 177 0.82 11.10 0.49
C LEU A 177 1.38 10.72 1.86
N PRO A 178 0.72 11.18 2.96
CA PRO A 178 1.16 10.97 4.33
C PRO A 178 0.97 9.55 4.81
#